data_77abcfe87e4f318ea8a84b25dac1aace
#
_entry.id   77abcfe87e4f318ea8a84b25dac1aace
#
_cell.length_a   1.000
_cell.length_b   1.000
_cell.length_c   1.000
_cell.angle_alpha   90.00
_cell.angle_beta   90.00
_cell.angle_gamma   90.00
#
_symmetry.space_group_name_H-M   'P 1'
#
loop_
_entity.id
_entity.type
_entity.pdbx_description
1 polymer ?
#
loop_
_entity_poly.entity_id
_entity_poly.type
_entity_poly.pdbx_seq_one_letter_code
_entity_poly.pdbx_strand_id
1 'polypeptide(L)'
;MKMYTYVNFAGTCAEAFRFYDKHLGAKTTMMMTHGQAPEQTPVKPEWKDAVLHARMSIGDTDLMAADVPGAEAMRSAYLSLLVDSDAEAERIYSALSDGGEVFMAMQETFFATRFGQLRDRFGINWMILHERPAPPQAPRG
;
A
#
# COMPACT_ATOMS: atom_id res chain seq x y z
N MET A 1 -18.68 -12.25 6.20
CA MET A 1 -17.84 -12.01 4.99
C MET A 1 -16.78 -10.98 5.32
N LYS A 2 -15.55 -11.20 4.88
CA LYS A 2 -14.46 -10.21 4.97
C LYS A 2 -13.87 -9.99 3.59
N MET A 3 -13.42 -8.78 3.34
CA MET A 3 -12.73 -8.42 2.10
C MET A 3 -11.33 -7.93 2.44
N TYR A 4 -10.32 -8.59 1.87
CA TYR A 4 -8.93 -8.16 2.02
C TYR A 4 -8.42 -7.60 0.71
N THR A 5 -7.45 -6.71 0.80
CA THR A 5 -6.70 -6.26 -0.36
C THR A 5 -5.52 -7.21 -0.59
N TYR A 6 -5.36 -7.64 -1.82
CA TYR A 6 -4.25 -8.49 -2.23
C TYR A 6 -3.54 -7.83 -3.40
N VAL A 7 -2.24 -7.60 -3.28
CA VAL A 7 -1.45 -6.95 -4.33
C VAL A 7 -0.32 -7.88 -4.79
N ASN A 8 0.05 -7.76 -6.06
CA ASN A 8 1.12 -8.55 -6.65
C ASN A 8 2.29 -7.65 -7.03
N PHE A 9 3.49 -8.16 -6.76
CA PHE A 9 4.74 -7.52 -7.15
C PHE A 9 5.49 -8.43 -8.13
N ALA A 10 6.34 -7.86 -8.94
CA ALA A 10 7.15 -8.62 -9.89
C ALA A 10 8.54 -8.91 -9.33
N GLY A 11 8.61 -9.39 -8.09
CA GLY A 11 9.86 -9.78 -7.43
C GLY A 11 10.29 -8.84 -6.30
N THR A 12 9.53 -7.78 -6.00
CA THR A 12 9.91 -6.78 -4.99
C THR A 12 9.07 -6.81 -3.72
N CYS A 13 8.28 -7.87 -3.50
CA CYS A 13 7.36 -7.95 -2.37
C CYS A 13 8.07 -7.74 -1.02
N ALA A 14 9.14 -8.46 -0.76
CA ALA A 14 9.86 -8.36 0.50
C ALA A 14 10.43 -6.95 0.72
N GLU A 15 11.01 -6.35 -0.31
CA GLU A 15 11.53 -4.99 -0.26
C GLU A 15 10.42 -3.98 0.00
N ALA A 16 9.30 -4.11 -0.71
CA ALA A 16 8.14 -3.23 -0.53
C ALA A 16 7.60 -3.34 0.91
N PHE A 17 7.48 -4.54 1.46
CA PHE A 17 6.99 -4.74 2.82
C PHE A 17 7.91 -4.12 3.86
N ARG A 18 9.23 -4.25 3.69
CA ARG A 18 10.19 -3.57 4.58
C ARG A 18 10.03 -2.06 4.54
N PHE A 19 9.80 -1.53 3.34
CA PHE A 19 9.56 -0.10 3.13
C PHE A 19 8.27 0.36 3.84
N TYR A 20 7.19 -0.38 3.68
CA TYR A 20 5.90 -0.05 4.33
C TYR A 20 5.97 -0.19 5.85
N ASP A 21 6.66 -1.21 6.37
CA ASP A 21 6.90 -1.35 7.80
C ASP A 21 7.59 -0.10 8.35
N LYS A 22 8.62 0.36 7.66
CA LYS A 22 9.41 1.52 8.09
C LYS A 22 8.64 2.84 8.02
N HIS A 23 7.91 3.07 6.94
CA HIS A 23 7.35 4.39 6.64
C HIS A 23 5.88 4.53 6.97
N LEU A 24 5.12 3.46 6.98
CA LEU A 24 3.68 3.50 7.26
C LEU A 24 3.32 3.00 8.67
N GLY A 25 4.31 2.62 9.46
CA GLY A 25 4.05 2.00 10.76
C GLY A 25 3.32 0.66 10.62
N ALA A 26 3.44 0.02 9.47
CA ALA A 26 2.87 -1.28 9.24
C ALA A 26 3.68 -2.37 9.95
N LYS A 27 3.10 -3.55 10.09
CA LYS A 27 3.78 -4.69 10.68
C LYS A 27 3.58 -5.92 9.81
N THR A 28 4.66 -6.44 9.23
CA THR A 28 4.64 -7.71 8.52
C THR A 28 4.39 -8.83 9.53
N THR A 29 3.30 -9.56 9.36
CA THR A 29 2.90 -10.64 10.26
C THR A 29 3.19 -12.02 9.72
N MET A 30 3.41 -12.13 8.41
CA MET A 30 3.72 -13.40 7.75
C MET A 30 4.45 -13.14 6.45
N MET A 31 5.47 -13.92 6.16
CA MET A 31 6.15 -13.91 4.87
C MET A 31 6.74 -15.28 4.57
N MET A 32 6.35 -15.87 3.45
CA MET A 32 6.81 -17.18 3.02
C MET A 32 7.32 -17.09 1.60
N THR A 33 8.53 -17.57 1.37
CA THR A 33 9.07 -17.69 0.01
C THR A 33 8.60 -18.99 -0.65
N HIS A 34 8.77 -19.08 -1.97
CA HIS A 34 8.49 -20.33 -2.70
C HIS A 34 9.34 -21.48 -2.19
N GLY A 35 10.60 -21.23 -1.86
CA GLY A 35 11.51 -22.25 -1.35
C GLY A 35 11.14 -22.78 0.04
N GLN A 36 10.38 -22.04 0.80
CA GLN A 36 9.91 -22.42 2.14
C GLN A 36 8.56 -23.13 2.14
N ALA A 37 7.89 -23.17 0.99
CA ALA A 37 6.57 -23.79 0.89
C ALA A 37 6.67 -25.30 1.13
N PRO A 38 5.74 -25.90 1.93
CA PRO A 38 5.78 -27.33 2.23
C PRO A 38 5.49 -28.21 1.01
N GLU A 39 4.70 -27.72 0.07
CA GLU A 39 4.47 -28.38 -1.21
C GLU A 39 5.00 -27.51 -2.31
N GLN A 40 5.87 -28.07 -3.13
CA GLN A 40 6.53 -27.29 -4.15
C GLN A 40 5.71 -27.29 -5.44
N THR A 41 5.03 -26.19 -5.67
CA THR A 41 4.65 -25.85 -7.05
C THR A 41 5.96 -25.60 -7.80
N PRO A 42 6.16 -26.23 -8.99
CA PRO A 42 7.38 -26.00 -9.75
C PRO A 42 7.55 -24.52 -10.06
N VAL A 43 8.61 -23.92 -9.54
CA VAL A 43 9.03 -22.55 -9.87
C VAL A 43 10.43 -22.63 -10.46
N LYS A 44 10.74 -21.67 -11.31
CA LYS A 44 12.11 -21.53 -11.82
C LYS A 44 13.04 -21.26 -10.65
N PRO A 45 14.30 -21.78 -10.67
CA PRO A 45 15.24 -21.58 -9.59
C PRO A 45 15.45 -20.12 -9.19
N GLU A 46 15.39 -19.20 -10.14
CA GLU A 46 15.53 -17.75 -9.87
C GLU A 46 14.36 -17.17 -9.07
N TRP A 47 13.23 -17.86 -8.96
CA TRP A 47 12.08 -17.46 -8.17
C TRP A 47 12.00 -18.11 -6.79
N LYS A 48 12.99 -18.92 -6.45
CA LYS A 48 13.00 -19.65 -5.17
C LYS A 48 12.87 -18.72 -3.96
N ASP A 49 13.54 -17.56 -4.00
CA ASP A 49 13.52 -16.60 -2.91
C ASP A 49 12.41 -15.56 -3.05
N ALA A 50 11.62 -15.61 -4.11
CA ALA A 50 10.47 -14.75 -4.28
C ALA A 50 9.37 -15.11 -3.28
N VAL A 51 8.55 -14.12 -2.92
CA VAL A 51 7.51 -14.30 -1.91
C VAL A 51 6.30 -15.01 -2.51
N LEU A 52 5.99 -16.19 -1.98
CA LEU A 52 4.78 -16.93 -2.32
C LEU A 52 3.55 -16.27 -1.70
N HIS A 53 3.67 -15.82 -0.46
CA HIS A 53 2.58 -15.16 0.25
C HIS A 53 3.14 -14.33 1.40
N ALA A 54 2.59 -13.14 1.57
CA ALA A 54 2.92 -12.26 2.67
C ALA A 54 1.67 -11.56 3.20
N ARG A 55 1.73 -11.14 4.46
CA ARG A 55 0.64 -10.43 5.11
C ARG A 55 1.22 -9.37 6.04
N MET A 56 0.61 -8.19 6.04
CA MET A 56 0.95 -7.14 6.99
C MET A 56 -0.30 -6.53 7.58
N SER A 57 -0.16 -6.05 8.79
CA SER A 57 -1.15 -5.23 9.46
C SER A 57 -0.79 -3.77 9.20
N ILE A 58 -1.73 -2.99 8.70
CA ILE A 58 -1.57 -1.56 8.44
C ILE A 58 -2.80 -0.83 8.97
N GLY A 59 -2.60 0.02 10.01
CA GLY A 59 -3.74 0.53 10.74
C GLY A 59 -4.58 -0.63 11.30
N ASP A 60 -5.87 -0.61 11.05
CA ASP A 60 -6.81 -1.66 11.45
C ASP A 60 -7.16 -2.63 10.31
N THR A 61 -6.36 -2.63 9.25
CA THR A 61 -6.60 -3.40 8.02
C THR A 61 -5.39 -4.30 7.73
N ASP A 62 -5.64 -5.39 7.03
CA ASP A 62 -4.57 -6.26 6.56
C ASP A 62 -4.37 -6.11 5.06
N LEU A 63 -3.12 -6.09 4.64
CA LEU A 63 -2.69 -6.14 3.26
C LEU A 63 -1.98 -7.46 3.00
N MET A 64 -2.43 -8.19 1.99
CA MET A 64 -1.78 -9.43 1.57
C MET A 64 -1.08 -9.23 0.23
N ALA A 65 -0.06 -10.02 -0.03
CA ALA A 65 0.73 -9.85 -1.25
C ALA A 65 1.48 -11.12 -1.64
N ALA A 66 1.95 -11.11 -2.87
CA ALA A 66 2.86 -12.11 -3.39
C ALA A 66 3.73 -11.50 -4.49
N ASP A 67 4.80 -12.21 -4.81
CA ASP A 67 5.53 -11.98 -6.05
C ASP A 67 4.97 -12.87 -7.15
N VAL A 68 4.65 -12.28 -8.29
CA VAL A 68 4.10 -12.98 -9.45
C VAL A 68 4.89 -12.55 -10.68
N PRO A 69 5.43 -13.52 -11.45
CA PRO A 69 6.11 -13.17 -12.70
C PRO A 69 5.17 -12.41 -13.63
N GLY A 70 5.63 -11.28 -14.16
CA GLY A 70 4.81 -10.47 -15.06
C GLY A 70 3.77 -9.61 -14.37
N ALA A 71 3.81 -9.48 -13.04
CA ALA A 71 2.90 -8.57 -12.34
C ALA A 71 3.06 -7.15 -12.86
N GLU A 72 1.95 -6.49 -13.08
CA GLU A 72 1.90 -5.11 -13.57
C GLU A 72 1.63 -4.14 -12.43
N ALA A 73 2.00 -2.87 -12.65
CA ALA A 73 1.63 -1.78 -11.76
C ALA A 73 0.09 -1.67 -11.66
N MET A 74 -0.39 -1.21 -10.53
CA MET A 74 -1.83 -0.97 -10.31
C MET A 74 -2.40 -0.03 -11.37
N ARG A 75 -3.62 -0.30 -11.80
CA ARG A 75 -4.36 0.55 -12.74
C ARG A 75 -5.71 0.91 -12.14
N SER A 76 -6.07 2.19 -12.26
CA SER A 76 -7.41 2.72 -11.93
C SER A 76 -7.93 2.32 -10.54
N ALA A 77 -7.04 2.07 -9.62
CA ALA A 77 -7.36 1.74 -8.24
C ALA A 77 -6.33 2.38 -7.32
N TYR A 78 -6.72 2.64 -6.08
CA TYR A 78 -5.86 3.22 -5.05
C TYR A 78 -6.06 2.48 -3.73
N LEU A 79 -4.98 2.33 -2.98
CA LEU A 79 -5.06 2.07 -1.55
C LEU A 79 -5.12 3.43 -0.85
N SER A 80 -6.12 3.65 -0.04
CA SER A 80 -6.38 4.95 0.56
C SER A 80 -5.96 4.94 2.03
N LEU A 81 -5.06 5.85 2.39
CA LEU A 81 -4.59 6.02 3.76
C LEU A 81 -5.24 7.26 4.35
N LEU A 82 -6.12 7.07 5.32
CA LEU A 82 -6.66 8.16 6.12
C LEU A 82 -5.76 8.35 7.33
N VAL A 83 -5.13 9.51 7.42
CA VAL A 83 -4.18 9.83 8.48
C VAL A 83 -4.75 10.86 9.44
N ASP A 84 -4.12 11.01 10.61
CA ASP A 84 -4.67 11.78 11.71
C ASP A 84 -4.10 13.20 11.82
N SER A 85 -3.14 13.55 10.96
CA SER A 85 -2.54 14.88 10.98
C SER A 85 -1.97 15.27 9.61
N ASP A 86 -1.84 16.57 9.38
CA ASP A 86 -1.19 17.10 8.18
C ASP A 86 0.28 16.67 8.12
N ALA A 87 0.96 16.67 9.25
CA ALA A 87 2.38 16.27 9.33
C ALA A 87 2.56 14.81 8.93
N GLU A 88 1.68 13.92 9.37
CA GLU A 88 1.72 12.51 8.97
C GLU A 88 1.44 12.35 7.48
N ALA A 89 0.46 13.06 6.95
CA ALA A 89 0.16 13.04 5.51
C ALA A 89 1.37 13.45 4.68
N GLU A 90 2.03 14.55 5.04
CA GLU A 90 3.21 15.05 4.34
C GLU A 90 4.39 14.06 4.42
N ARG A 91 4.62 13.47 5.60
CA ARG A 91 5.70 12.52 5.81
C ARG A 91 5.50 11.26 4.96
N ILE A 92 4.30 10.71 4.97
CA ILE A 92 3.97 9.50 4.19
C ILE A 92 4.04 9.79 2.69
N TYR A 93 3.47 10.90 2.27
CA TYR A 93 3.52 11.32 0.87
C TYR A 93 4.97 11.45 0.39
N SER A 94 5.82 12.10 1.17
CA SER A 94 7.23 12.28 0.83
C SER A 94 7.95 10.93 0.68
N ALA A 95 7.71 10.01 1.60
CA ALA A 95 8.33 8.68 1.56
C ALA A 95 7.84 7.86 0.36
N LEU A 96 6.53 7.80 0.14
CA LEU A 96 5.95 6.99 -0.94
C LEU A 96 6.23 7.54 -2.33
N SER A 97 6.37 8.86 -2.46
CA SER A 97 6.64 9.48 -3.77
C SER A 97 8.10 9.33 -4.21
N ASP A 98 9.00 8.99 -3.31
CA ASP A 98 10.42 8.83 -3.63
C ASP A 98 10.62 7.64 -4.57
N GLY A 99 11.14 7.92 -5.77
CA GLY A 99 11.31 6.92 -6.81
C GLY A 99 10.02 6.50 -7.51
N GLY A 100 8.91 7.11 -7.15
CA GLY A 100 7.60 6.83 -7.72
C GLY A 100 7.13 7.90 -8.70
N GLU A 101 5.82 7.93 -8.92
CA GLU A 101 5.18 8.88 -9.83
C GLU A 101 4.05 9.59 -9.10
N VAL A 102 4.06 10.92 -9.12
CA VAL A 102 3.01 11.72 -8.49
C VAL A 102 1.91 12.00 -9.52
N PHE A 103 0.68 11.60 -9.21
CA PHE A 103 -0.49 11.89 -10.03
C PHE A 103 -1.15 13.20 -9.60
N MET A 104 -1.21 13.43 -8.29
CA MET A 104 -1.72 14.67 -7.72
C MET A 104 -0.84 15.05 -6.54
N ALA A 105 -0.18 16.21 -6.63
CA ALA A 105 0.67 16.71 -5.55
C ALA A 105 -0.17 17.00 -4.30
N MET A 106 0.47 16.80 -3.14
CA MET A 106 -0.18 17.08 -1.85
C MET A 106 -0.72 18.51 -1.81
N GLN A 107 -1.99 18.64 -1.50
CA GLN A 107 -2.68 19.93 -1.50
C GLN A 107 -3.88 19.91 -0.56
N GLU A 108 -4.42 21.09 -0.33
CA GLU A 108 -5.68 21.25 0.39
C GLU A 108 -6.85 21.15 -0.59
N THR A 109 -7.92 20.48 -0.18
CA THR A 109 -9.16 20.38 -0.94
C THR A 109 -10.34 20.75 -0.04
N PHE A 110 -11.55 20.78 -0.61
CA PHE A 110 -12.73 21.10 0.20
C PHE A 110 -13.08 19.99 1.21
N PHE A 111 -12.63 18.76 1.00
CA PHE A 111 -12.92 17.61 1.87
C PHE A 111 -11.73 17.20 2.74
N ALA A 112 -10.54 17.72 2.47
CA ALA A 112 -9.33 17.32 3.18
C ALA A 112 -8.38 18.51 3.38
N THR A 113 -7.69 18.55 4.52
CA THR A 113 -6.64 19.54 4.74
C THR A 113 -5.36 19.15 4.01
N ARG A 114 -5.18 17.87 3.75
CA ARG A 114 -4.11 17.32 2.89
C ARG A 114 -4.66 16.17 2.06
N PHE A 115 -4.35 16.20 0.78
CA PHE A 115 -4.76 15.17 -0.16
C PHE A 115 -3.72 15.03 -1.27
N GLY A 116 -3.28 13.80 -1.53
CA GLY A 116 -2.34 13.51 -2.60
C GLY A 116 -2.55 12.13 -3.19
N GLN A 117 -2.12 11.95 -4.44
CA GLN A 117 -2.23 10.69 -5.15
C GLN A 117 -0.91 10.39 -5.84
N LEU A 118 -0.46 9.15 -5.75
CA LEU A 118 0.80 8.73 -6.34
C LEU A 118 0.82 7.23 -6.62
N ARG A 119 1.80 6.81 -7.41
CA ARG A 119 2.22 5.42 -7.52
C ARG A 119 3.61 5.32 -6.91
N ASP A 120 3.80 4.39 -5.99
CA ASP A 120 5.11 4.19 -5.40
C ASP A 120 6.05 3.45 -6.38
N ARG A 121 7.32 3.38 -6.03
CA ARG A 121 8.32 2.73 -6.89
C ARG A 121 8.12 1.23 -7.06
N PHE A 122 7.24 0.63 -6.26
CA PHE A 122 6.91 -0.80 -6.35
C PHE A 122 5.67 -1.06 -7.20
N GLY A 123 5.02 -0.02 -7.70
CA GLY A 123 3.85 -0.14 -8.58
C GLY A 123 2.51 -0.07 -7.88
N ILE A 124 2.46 0.33 -6.62
CA ILE A 124 1.22 0.45 -5.86
C ILE A 124 0.74 1.90 -5.87
N ASN A 125 -0.54 2.09 -6.17
CA ASN A 125 -1.17 3.42 -6.16
C ASN A 125 -1.69 3.72 -4.76
N TRP A 126 -1.36 4.90 -4.28
CA TRP A 126 -1.75 5.38 -2.95
C TRP A 126 -2.49 6.70 -3.05
N MET A 127 -3.50 6.83 -2.23
CA MET A 127 -4.19 8.07 -1.93
C MET A 127 -3.92 8.36 -0.47
N ILE A 128 -3.40 9.54 -0.15
CA ILE A 128 -3.08 9.93 1.23
C ILE A 128 -3.93 11.14 1.56
N LEU A 129 -4.71 11.07 2.63
CA LEU A 129 -5.56 12.18 3.02
C LEU A 129 -5.74 12.31 4.52
N HIS A 130 -5.77 13.58 4.95
CA HIS A 130 -6.22 13.99 6.26
C HIS A 130 -7.55 14.71 6.06
N GLU A 131 -8.64 14.04 6.38
CA GLU A 131 -9.99 14.55 6.14
C GLU A 131 -10.28 15.77 7.03
N ARG A 132 -11.06 16.69 6.50
CA ARG A 132 -11.67 17.72 7.33
C ARG A 132 -12.75 17.09 8.17
N PRO A 133 -13.02 17.64 9.38
CA PRO A 133 -14.21 17.23 10.12
C PRO A 133 -15.43 17.42 9.23
N ALA A 134 -16.33 16.41 9.24
CA ALA A 134 -17.57 16.52 8.47
C ALA A 134 -18.33 17.75 8.91
N PRO A 135 -18.81 18.61 7.97
CA PRO A 135 -19.64 19.72 8.36
C PRO A 135 -20.91 19.23 9.05
N PRO A 136 -21.47 19.99 10.02
CA PRO A 136 -22.74 19.61 10.61
C PRO A 136 -23.76 19.39 9.50
N GLN A 137 -24.48 18.27 9.56
CA GLN A 137 -25.52 18.02 8.58
C GLN A 137 -26.60 19.10 8.73
N ALA A 138 -26.95 19.72 7.62
CA ALA A 138 -28.09 20.63 7.61
C ALA A 138 -29.34 19.85 8.04
N PRO A 139 -30.23 20.46 8.88
CA PRO A 139 -31.46 19.80 9.23
C PRO A 139 -32.22 19.45 7.96
N ARG A 140 -32.67 18.22 7.88
CA ARG A 140 -33.53 17.82 6.75
C ARG A 140 -34.91 18.44 6.96
N GLY A 141 -35.26 19.28 6.05
CA GLY A 141 -36.56 19.89 6.04
C GLY A 141 -37.66 18.90 5.67
#